data_ca9d304e0d78d2f96f4bb128025548cc
#
_entry.id   ca9d304e0d78d2f96f4bb128025548cc
#
_cell.length_a   1.000
_cell.length_b   1.000
_cell.length_c   1.000
_cell.angle_alpha   90.00
_cell.angle_beta   90.00
_cell.angle_gamma   90.00
#
_symmetry.space_group_name_H-M   'P 1'
#
loop_
_entity.id
_entity.type
_entity.pdbx_description
1 polymer ?
#
loop_
_entity_poly.entity_id
_entity_poly.type
_entity_poly.pdbx_seq_one_letter_code
_entity_poly.pdbx_strand_id
1 'polypeptide(L)'
;MKKIIVTALYFFLLCNLHANDKKELETDIYKNLRCLVCQGQSIADSNSDFAQTIKFVVKDLLDKGKTEEEVYSFMAEKYGEWILFKPQLNKQ
;
A
#
# COMPACT_ATOMS: atom_id res chain seq x y z
N MET A 1 -32.38 -1.32 -25.43
CA MET A 1 -31.24 -0.43 -25.49
C MET A 1 -31.00 0.37 -24.21
N LYS A 2 -32.04 0.98 -23.63
CA LYS A 2 -31.87 1.73 -22.38
C LYS A 2 -31.44 0.89 -21.20
N LYS A 3 -31.88 -0.37 -21.12
CA LYS A 3 -31.50 -1.28 -20.02
C LYS A 3 -30.03 -1.68 -20.07
N ILE A 4 -29.45 -1.80 -21.26
CA ILE A 4 -28.03 -2.15 -21.43
C ILE A 4 -27.14 -0.96 -21.01
N ILE A 5 -27.57 0.24 -21.33
CA ILE A 5 -26.82 1.47 -20.97
C ILE A 5 -26.82 1.66 -19.46
N VAL A 6 -27.97 1.45 -18.80
CA VAL A 6 -28.09 1.55 -17.34
C VAL A 6 -27.24 0.50 -16.64
N THR A 7 -27.25 -0.75 -17.12
CA THR A 7 -26.44 -1.82 -16.56
C THR A 7 -24.95 -1.59 -16.74
N ALA A 8 -24.55 -1.08 -17.91
CA ALA A 8 -23.16 -0.74 -18.18
C ALA A 8 -22.69 0.43 -17.29
N LEU A 9 -23.55 1.43 -17.10
CA LEU A 9 -23.26 2.57 -16.23
C LEU A 9 -23.14 2.14 -14.77
N TYR A 10 -24.02 1.25 -14.33
CA TYR A 10 -23.97 0.69 -12.97
C TYR A 10 -22.68 -0.11 -12.74
N PHE A 11 -22.31 -0.92 -13.71
CA PHE A 11 -21.07 -1.70 -13.66
C PHE A 11 -19.83 -0.79 -13.63
N PHE A 12 -19.87 0.32 -14.36
CA PHE A 12 -18.80 1.30 -14.40
C PHE A 12 -18.63 2.02 -13.06
N LEU A 13 -19.75 2.30 -12.38
CA LEU A 13 -19.73 2.91 -11.04
C LEU A 13 -19.11 1.99 -9.99
N LEU A 14 -19.31 0.68 -10.10
CA LEU A 14 -18.74 -0.28 -9.18
C LEU A 14 -17.20 -0.36 -9.29
N CYS A 15 -16.67 -0.17 -10.49
CA CYS A 15 -15.21 -0.16 -10.70
C CYS A 15 -14.51 1.00 -9.99
N ASN A 16 -15.21 2.12 -9.83
CA ASN A 16 -14.62 3.30 -9.18
C ASN A 16 -14.45 3.13 -7.67
N LEU A 17 -15.27 2.29 -7.04
CA LEU A 17 -15.17 2.04 -5.60
C LEU A 17 -13.90 1.28 -5.23
N HIS A 18 -13.43 0.40 -6.09
CA HIS A 18 -12.21 -0.38 -5.85
C HIS A 18 -10.94 0.48 -5.86
N ALA A 19 -10.94 1.55 -6.64
CA ALA A 19 -9.79 2.44 -6.73
C ALA A 19 -9.53 3.20 -5.42
N ASN A 20 -10.60 3.58 -4.71
CA ASN A 20 -10.49 4.30 -3.44
C ASN A 20 -9.96 3.41 -2.32
N ASP A 21 -10.40 2.15 -2.24
CA ASP A 21 -9.92 1.19 -1.25
C ASP A 21 -8.43 0.94 -1.38
N LYS A 22 -7.95 0.84 -2.61
CA LYS A 22 -6.53 0.63 -2.89
C LYS A 22 -5.68 1.80 -2.43
N LYS A 23 -6.16 3.02 -2.62
CA LYS A 23 -5.47 4.24 -2.23
C LYS A 23 -5.37 4.38 -0.71
N GLU A 24 -6.44 4.04 0.02
CA GLU A 24 -6.43 4.00 1.49
C GLU A 24 -5.43 2.96 2.01
N LEU A 25 -5.40 1.80 1.39
CA LEU A 25 -4.47 0.73 1.77
C LEU A 25 -3.02 1.18 1.58
N GLU A 26 -2.71 1.84 0.47
CA GLU A 26 -1.39 2.42 0.24
C GLU A 26 -0.99 3.38 1.37
N THR A 27 -1.88 4.29 1.72
CA THR A 27 -1.62 5.29 2.75
C THR A 27 -1.39 4.63 4.12
N ASP A 28 -2.20 3.63 4.46
CA ASP A 28 -2.05 2.90 5.71
C ASP A 28 -0.71 2.16 5.78
N ILE A 29 -0.30 1.55 4.69
CA ILE A 29 0.99 0.86 4.61
C ILE A 29 2.13 1.86 4.79
N TYR A 30 2.06 3.01 4.12
CA TYR A 30 3.09 4.05 4.24
C TYR A 30 3.23 4.56 5.68
N LYS A 31 2.12 4.66 6.41
CA LYS A 31 2.14 5.10 7.82
C LYS A 31 2.78 4.07 8.74
N ASN A 32 2.71 2.80 8.37
CA ASN A 32 3.24 1.70 9.19
C ASN A 32 4.67 1.32 8.84
N LEU A 33 5.26 1.96 7.84
CA LEU A 33 6.66 1.75 7.46
C LEU A 33 7.52 2.91 7.94
N ARG A 34 8.70 2.59 8.47
CA ARG A 34 9.67 3.61 8.91
C ARG A 34 10.55 4.03 7.76
N CYS A 35 10.86 5.33 7.71
CA CYS A 35 11.95 5.80 6.89
C CYS A 35 13.25 5.58 7.65
N LEU A 36 14.11 4.69 7.16
CA LEU A 36 15.34 4.32 7.86
C LEU A 36 16.38 5.44 7.88
N VAL A 37 16.25 6.44 7.01
CA VAL A 37 17.19 7.56 6.89
C VAL A 37 16.60 8.89 7.35
N CYS A 38 15.40 8.90 7.91
CA CYS A 38 14.64 10.11 8.23
C CYS A 38 14.39 10.32 9.72
N GLN A 39 15.22 9.81 10.58
CA GLN A 39 15.15 10.04 12.03
C GLN A 39 13.81 9.65 12.65
N GLY A 40 13.29 8.47 12.29
CA GLY A 40 12.10 7.93 12.91
C GLY A 40 10.77 8.35 12.30
N GLN A 41 10.78 9.11 11.22
CA GLN A 41 9.55 9.46 10.51
C GLN A 41 9.01 8.24 9.74
N SER A 42 7.70 8.21 9.54
CA SER A 42 7.09 7.21 8.68
C SER A 42 7.36 7.52 7.21
N ILE A 43 7.21 6.50 6.37
CA ILE A 43 7.30 6.69 4.92
C ILE A 43 6.26 7.69 4.42
N ALA A 44 5.06 7.70 5.04
CA ALA A 44 4.00 8.64 4.68
C ALA A 44 4.41 10.10 4.91
N ASP A 45 5.17 10.36 5.96
CA ASP A 45 5.55 11.72 6.37
C ASP A 45 6.87 12.18 5.77
N SER A 46 7.58 11.32 5.07
CA SER A 46 8.91 11.61 4.56
C SER A 46 8.89 11.84 3.05
N ASN A 47 9.74 12.76 2.59
CA ASN A 47 9.95 13.04 1.17
C ASN A 47 11.37 12.68 0.70
N SER A 48 12.12 11.95 1.51
CA SER A 48 13.47 11.52 1.12
C SER A 48 13.43 10.58 -0.08
N ASP A 49 14.56 10.42 -0.75
CA ASP A 49 14.69 9.49 -1.88
C ASP A 49 14.37 8.06 -1.47
N PHE A 50 14.78 7.67 -0.27
CA PHE A 50 14.44 6.36 0.29
C PHE A 50 12.93 6.19 0.42
N ALA A 51 12.24 7.19 0.98
CA ALA A 51 10.79 7.15 1.15
C ALA A 51 10.08 7.04 -0.20
N GLN A 52 10.54 7.80 -1.20
CA GLN A 52 9.97 7.73 -2.55
C GLN A 52 10.14 6.35 -3.15
N THR A 53 11.30 5.73 -2.99
CA THR A 53 11.57 4.39 -3.46
C THR A 53 10.64 3.37 -2.81
N ILE A 54 10.46 3.45 -1.49
CA ILE A 54 9.58 2.54 -0.76
C ILE A 54 8.13 2.71 -1.20
N LYS A 55 7.67 3.94 -1.38
CA LYS A 55 6.31 4.20 -1.88
C LYS A 55 6.10 3.57 -3.25
N PHE A 56 7.07 3.67 -4.13
CA PHE A 56 7.01 3.06 -5.45
C PHE A 56 6.91 1.53 -5.35
N VAL A 57 7.74 0.91 -4.52
CA VAL A 57 7.75 -0.54 -4.35
C VAL A 57 6.41 -1.02 -3.78
N VAL A 58 5.87 -0.34 -2.77
CA VAL A 58 4.57 -0.69 -2.18
C VAL A 58 3.47 -0.61 -3.23
N LYS A 59 3.44 0.47 -4.00
CA LYS A 59 2.45 0.64 -5.06
C LYS A 59 2.54 -0.47 -6.10
N ASP A 60 3.76 -0.82 -6.51
CA ASP A 60 3.99 -1.89 -7.49
C ASP A 60 3.51 -3.25 -6.96
N LEU A 61 3.78 -3.55 -5.70
CA LEU A 61 3.33 -4.81 -5.09
C LEU A 61 1.80 -4.88 -5.01
N LEU A 62 1.15 -3.78 -4.64
CA LEU A 62 -0.31 -3.73 -4.58
C LEU A 62 -0.92 -3.87 -5.99
N ASP A 63 -0.30 -3.27 -7.00
CA ASP A 63 -0.74 -3.41 -8.38
C ASP A 63 -0.64 -4.85 -8.88
N LYS A 64 0.30 -5.61 -8.34
CA LYS A 64 0.46 -7.05 -8.66
C LYS A 64 -0.51 -7.94 -7.89
N GLY A 65 -1.38 -7.35 -7.06
CA GLY A 65 -2.37 -8.08 -6.30
C GLY A 65 -1.90 -8.59 -4.95
N LYS A 66 -0.78 -8.10 -4.45
CA LYS A 66 -0.28 -8.50 -3.13
C LYS A 66 -1.13 -7.90 -2.02
N THR A 67 -1.28 -8.66 -0.93
CA THR A 67 -2.00 -8.19 0.25
C THR A 67 -1.12 -7.31 1.12
N GLU A 68 -1.75 -6.61 2.07
CA GLU A 68 -1.02 -5.79 3.04
C GLU A 68 0.04 -6.59 3.80
N GLU A 69 -0.33 -7.79 4.25
CA GLU A 69 0.61 -8.66 4.97
C GLU A 69 1.78 -9.09 4.09
N GLU A 70 1.53 -9.39 2.83
CA GLU A 70 2.58 -9.77 1.88
C GLU A 70 3.53 -8.60 1.63
N VAL A 71 3.03 -7.38 1.58
CA VAL A 71 3.85 -6.17 1.43
C VAL A 71 4.75 -6.01 2.65
N TYR A 72 4.20 -6.13 3.86
CA TYR A 72 5.00 -6.02 5.08
C TYR A 72 6.06 -7.13 5.17
N SER A 73 5.70 -8.35 4.79
CA SER A 73 6.65 -9.47 4.76
C SER A 73 7.80 -9.21 3.79
N PHE A 74 7.48 -8.70 2.62
CA PHE A 74 8.48 -8.35 1.63
C PHE A 74 9.43 -7.27 2.16
N MET A 75 8.88 -6.24 2.76
CA MET A 75 9.67 -5.14 3.31
C MET A 75 10.57 -5.61 4.46
N ALA A 76 10.03 -6.42 5.36
CA ALA A 76 10.79 -6.96 6.48
C ALA A 76 11.92 -7.88 6.00
N GLU A 77 11.67 -8.68 4.98
CA GLU A 77 12.67 -9.58 4.42
C GLU A 77 13.79 -8.82 3.69
N LYS A 78 13.43 -7.77 2.98
CA LYS A 78 14.39 -7.03 2.16
C LYS A 78 15.19 -5.99 2.96
N TYR A 79 14.55 -5.30 3.89
CA TYR A 79 15.15 -4.19 4.63
C TYR A 79 15.34 -4.46 6.11
N GLY A 80 14.84 -5.58 6.61
CA GLY A 80 14.87 -5.92 8.03
C GLY A 80 13.57 -5.55 8.73
N GLU A 81 13.32 -6.20 9.88
CA GLU A 81 12.07 -6.04 10.62
C GLU A 81 11.88 -4.64 11.18
N TRP A 82 12.92 -3.89 11.36
CA TRP A 82 12.82 -2.53 11.88
C TRP A 82 12.26 -1.50 10.93
N ILE A 83 12.03 -1.85 9.65
CA ILE A 83 11.29 -0.99 8.74
C ILE A 83 9.82 -0.93 9.14
N LEU A 84 9.32 -1.88 9.90
CA LEU A 84 7.96 -1.92 10.39
C LEU A 84 7.86 -1.19 11.73
N PHE A 85 6.90 -0.25 11.87
CA PHE A 85 6.64 0.38 13.16
C PHE A 85 6.08 -0.62 14.17
N LYS A 86 5.27 -1.59 13.69
CA LYS A 86 4.75 -2.65 14.52
C LYS A 86 5.33 -3.97 14.06
N PRO A 87 6.20 -4.61 14.84
CA PRO A 87 6.71 -5.93 14.46
C PRO A 87 5.55 -6.91 14.35
N GLN A 88 5.62 -7.76 13.33
CA GLN A 88 4.59 -8.78 13.12
C GLN A 88 4.81 -9.90 14.13
N LEU A 89 4.05 -9.85 15.21
CA LEU A 89 4.14 -10.84 16.29
C LEU A 89 3.60 -12.22 15.87
N ASN A 90 2.90 -12.28 14.76
CA ASN A 90 2.25 -13.51 14.30
C ASN A 90 3.14 -14.38 13.43
N LYS A 91 4.38 -13.99 13.22
CA LYS A 91 5.32 -14.77 12.42
C LYS A 91 6.27 -15.53 13.30
N GLN A 92 5.79 -16.58 13.82
CA GLN A 92 6.68 -17.53 14.49
C GLN A 92 6.55 -18.89 13.89
#